data_e12c4d13000e36b48a14b266499705af
#
_entry.id   e12c4d13000e36b48a14b266499705af
#
_cell.length_a   1.000
_cell.length_b   1.000
_cell.length_c   1.000
_cell.angle_alpha   90.00
_cell.angle_beta   90.00
_cell.angle_gamma   90.00
#
_symmetry.space_group_name_H-M   'P 1'
#
loop_
_entity.id
_entity.type
_entity.pdbx_description
1 polymer ?
#
loop_
_entity_poly.entity_id
_entity_poly.type
_entity_poly.pdbx_seq_one_letter_code
_entity_poly.pdbx_strand_id
1 'polypeptide(L)'
;MDCFSPILTLERRMSGLDPNSRQPQVRARNQLARLFAVLGVVLSCVALPTPLVSGASRHLKPHNPPALNGLVDEILRSSDASRGFWGIEVGELPSGKILFGLDAQHLFHPASNMKLFTTAAALEKLGPDFVFRTTVEGESGPDAQGRVLNLYLVGRGDPSFCDDASPYLLNSGEPKNHPCPALRKLAEQTRARGVLEITGDLIADDSYFLWEPYVHGWTAEDLLWGYGATASALALNANALQLRIKPGLKVGDRAQIMLEPLADYYQVNNSLETSGAGTERRLWVERGLDSMRLDIWGQIPLGAGEITERVAIAHPVQVVGELFRQALEAAGITATGRVQSRDVTRLEAAKVGSTLPPPSSRVVLAEQDSLPLRAILKATNKESRNFYAEMLLRRLAREVKHRGGVEDGLEVLSEFAQQVGAARGETVFADGSGLSRADLIAPDTLVKLLIHMASGPAFEVFFDTLPVAGVDGTLAGRFKGTRLEGRIRAKTGTLEQVNALSGYMDLPSGKRLAFSIIGNSHPLKGQEGAATLDQIALAIYDWFSRHKR
;
A
#
# COMPACT_ATOMS: atom_id res chain seq x y z
N MET A 1 1.55 37.79 -13.42
CA MET A 1 0.81 38.97 -12.95
C MET A 1 -0.24 38.45 -12.01
N ASP A 2 0.14 38.59 -10.79
CA ASP A 2 -0.58 38.83 -9.54
C ASP A 2 -1.49 37.73 -8.98
N CYS A 3 -0.83 36.88 -8.18
CA CYS A 3 -1.41 36.15 -7.05
C CYS A 3 -1.10 36.95 -5.79
N PHE A 4 -2.07 37.59 -5.14
CA PHE A 4 -1.96 38.04 -3.74
C PHE A 4 -3.28 37.84 -2.99
N SER A 5 -3.19 36.94 -2.05
CA SER A 5 -3.69 36.89 -0.65
C SER A 5 -5.03 37.58 -0.30
N PRO A 6 -5.84 36.91 0.52
CA PRO A 6 -6.79 37.56 1.41
C PRO A 6 -6.43 37.29 2.88
N ILE A 7 -5.57 38.13 3.44
CA ILE A 7 -5.49 38.36 4.89
C ILE A 7 -5.93 39.82 5.07
N LEU A 8 -7.21 40.03 5.30
CA LEU A 8 -7.79 41.32 5.79
C LEU A 8 -9.32 41.20 5.90
N THR A 9 -9.79 40.52 6.95
CA THR A 9 -11.16 40.72 7.48
C THR A 9 -11.31 40.16 8.90
N LEU A 10 -10.54 40.70 9.86
CA LEU A 10 -10.78 40.41 11.30
C LEU A 10 -10.49 41.65 12.18
N GLU A 11 -10.70 42.84 11.68
CA GLU A 11 -10.65 44.09 12.46
C GLU A 11 -11.93 44.92 12.28
N ARG A 12 -13.07 44.40 12.68
CA ARG A 12 -14.27 45.20 12.94
C ARG A 12 -15.30 44.42 13.75
N ARG A 13 -14.97 44.15 15.04
CA ARG A 13 -15.99 43.89 16.08
C ARG A 13 -15.36 43.91 17.46
N MET A 14 -14.80 45.03 17.87
CA MET A 14 -14.53 45.33 19.29
C MET A 14 -14.63 46.84 19.52
N SER A 15 -15.85 47.34 19.47
CA SER A 15 -16.18 48.65 20.01
C SER A 15 -17.41 48.46 20.92
N GLY A 16 -17.18 48.39 22.19
CA GLY A 16 -18.27 48.29 23.19
C GLY A 16 -17.86 47.64 24.49
N LEU A 17 -16.90 48.20 25.20
CA LEU A 17 -16.73 47.95 26.63
C LEU A 17 -16.34 49.24 27.36
N ASP A 18 -17.20 49.58 28.33
CA ASP A 18 -17.20 50.70 29.24
C ASP A 18 -15.94 50.82 30.11
N PRO A 19 -15.30 52.01 30.27
CA PRO A 19 -14.04 52.18 30.97
C PRO A 19 -14.16 52.43 32.49
N ASN A 20 -15.15 51.86 33.20
CA ASN A 20 -15.27 52.04 34.65
C ASN A 20 -15.60 50.77 35.41
N SER A 21 -14.63 49.86 35.56
CA SER A 21 -14.65 48.91 36.71
C SER A 21 -13.23 48.66 37.20
N ARG A 22 -12.94 49.30 38.34
CA ARG A 22 -11.68 49.10 39.09
C ARG A 22 -11.70 47.83 39.93
N GLN A 23 -10.62 47.04 39.80
CA GLN A 23 -10.03 46.11 40.75
C GLN A 23 -10.63 44.68 40.88
N PRO A 24 -9.81 43.59 41.18
CA PRO A 24 -8.47 43.62 41.87
C PRO A 24 -7.38 42.73 41.21
N GLN A 25 -6.28 43.33 40.83
CA GLN A 25 -5.02 42.64 40.60
C GLN A 25 -4.15 42.67 41.88
N VAL A 26 -4.31 41.84 42.84
CA VAL A 26 -3.37 41.66 44.00
C VAL A 26 -3.40 40.24 44.60
N ARG A 27 -3.85 39.18 43.93
CA ARG A 27 -3.76 37.82 44.54
C ARG A 27 -2.99 36.77 43.75
N ALA A 28 -2.48 37.07 42.56
CA ALA A 28 -1.77 36.08 41.73
C ALA A 28 -0.22 36.11 41.90
N ARG A 29 0.34 37.06 42.64
CA ARG A 29 1.83 37.20 42.73
C ARG A 29 2.47 36.46 43.93
N ASN A 30 1.68 35.93 44.87
CA ASN A 30 2.21 35.26 46.07
C ASN A 30 2.10 33.73 46.06
N GLN A 31 1.61 33.11 45.03
CA GLN A 31 1.58 31.63 44.91
C GLN A 31 2.72 31.07 44.06
N LEU A 32 3.34 31.85 43.15
CA LEU A 32 4.51 31.40 42.40
C LEU A 32 5.84 31.47 43.15
N ALA A 33 5.94 32.30 44.21
CA ALA A 33 7.17 32.42 45.02
C ALA A 33 7.31 31.33 46.09
N ARG A 34 6.29 30.51 46.36
CA ARG A 34 6.36 29.40 47.33
C ARG A 34 6.61 28.02 46.70
N LEU A 35 6.56 27.89 45.38
CA LEU A 35 6.85 26.62 44.69
C LEU A 35 8.33 26.45 44.33
N PHE A 36 9.14 27.52 44.38
CA PHE A 36 10.57 27.45 44.09
C PHE A 36 11.49 27.29 45.31
N ALA A 37 10.96 27.29 46.52
CA ALA A 37 11.75 27.16 47.77
C ALA A 37 11.75 25.73 48.36
N VAL A 38 11.07 24.76 47.77
CA VAL A 38 11.02 23.35 48.27
C VAL A 38 11.71 22.36 47.32
N LEU A 39 12.21 22.80 46.15
CA LEU A 39 12.95 21.95 45.21
C LEU A 39 14.46 22.10 45.24
N GLY A 40 15.00 22.79 46.28
CA GLY A 40 16.43 23.14 46.35
C GLY A 40 17.29 22.29 47.31
N VAL A 41 16.80 21.23 47.94
CA VAL A 41 17.54 20.51 49.00
C VAL A 41 17.60 18.98 48.83
N VAL A 42 17.28 18.39 47.71
CA VAL A 42 17.53 16.94 47.51
C VAL A 42 18.13 16.69 46.12
N LEU A 43 19.27 17.22 45.83
CA LEU A 43 20.12 16.72 44.70
C LEU A 43 21.62 17.02 44.98
N SER A 44 22.14 16.34 45.96
CA SER A 44 23.58 16.23 46.17
C SER A 44 23.90 14.80 46.59
N CYS A 45 23.85 13.85 45.68
CA CYS A 45 24.53 12.56 45.80
C CYS A 45 24.74 11.94 44.42
N VAL A 46 26.03 11.93 44.04
CA VAL A 46 26.68 10.97 43.13
C VAL A 46 26.25 11.02 41.66
N ALA A 47 26.80 11.96 40.91
CA ALA A 47 27.02 11.81 39.49
C ALA A 47 28.36 11.09 39.27
N LEU A 48 28.33 9.78 39.10
CA LEU A 48 29.38 9.07 38.37
C LEU A 48 29.20 9.36 36.88
N PRO A 49 30.23 9.79 36.18
CA PRO A 49 30.13 9.96 34.73
C PRO A 49 30.08 8.57 34.11
N THR A 50 28.89 8.14 33.70
CA THR A 50 28.77 7.09 32.69
C THR A 50 29.37 7.65 31.40
N PRO A 51 30.37 6.99 30.78
CA PRO A 51 30.82 7.41 29.47
C PRO A 51 29.63 7.27 28.52
N LEU A 52 29.12 8.38 28.01
CA LEU A 52 28.35 8.44 26.78
C LEU A 52 29.27 7.85 25.70
N VAL A 53 29.15 6.54 25.48
CA VAL A 53 29.64 5.93 24.24
C VAL A 53 28.72 6.45 23.16
N SER A 54 29.01 7.65 22.69
CA SER A 54 28.58 8.13 21.38
C SER A 54 29.32 7.26 20.36
N GLY A 55 28.74 6.07 20.15
CA GLY A 55 29.05 5.23 19.01
C GLY A 55 28.46 5.85 17.76
N ALA A 56 28.96 7.02 17.34
CA ALA A 56 28.90 7.41 15.96
C ALA A 56 29.69 6.32 15.22
N SER A 57 29.00 5.30 14.72
CA SER A 57 29.57 4.40 13.74
C SER A 57 30.04 5.29 12.59
N ARG A 58 31.36 5.51 12.52
CA ARG A 58 32.00 6.08 11.34
C ARG A 58 31.68 5.09 10.21
N HIS A 59 30.61 5.37 9.46
CA HIS A 59 30.40 4.72 8.19
C HIS A 59 31.62 5.02 7.33
N LEU A 60 32.54 4.06 7.27
CA LEU A 60 33.66 4.10 6.34
C LEU A 60 33.03 4.19 4.96
N LYS A 61 33.26 5.30 4.26
CA LYS A 61 32.81 5.42 2.86
C LYS A 61 33.28 4.16 2.13
N PRO A 62 32.39 3.48 1.41
CA PRO A 62 32.78 2.30 0.67
C PRO A 62 33.95 2.67 -0.26
N HIS A 63 35.00 1.87 -0.25
CA HIS A 63 36.09 2.06 -1.19
C HIS A 63 35.61 1.54 -2.55
N ASN A 64 34.90 2.39 -3.28
CA ASN A 64 34.36 2.07 -4.60
C ASN A 64 35.48 1.63 -5.54
N PRO A 65 35.36 0.49 -6.24
CA PRO A 65 36.28 0.13 -7.30
C PRO A 65 36.26 1.23 -8.40
N PRO A 66 37.38 1.93 -8.69
CA PRO A 66 37.36 3.09 -9.59
C PRO A 66 36.81 2.74 -10.99
N ALA A 67 37.09 1.54 -11.48
CA ALA A 67 36.62 1.10 -12.79
C ALA A 67 35.11 0.80 -12.80
N LEU A 68 34.52 0.27 -11.73
CA LEU A 68 33.06 0.11 -11.63
C LEU A 68 32.37 1.48 -11.55
N ASN A 69 32.93 2.39 -10.76
CA ASN A 69 32.43 3.76 -10.69
C ASN A 69 32.42 4.43 -12.08
N GLY A 70 33.52 4.27 -12.85
CA GLY A 70 33.61 4.79 -14.22
C GLY A 70 32.56 4.19 -15.16
N LEU A 71 32.28 2.88 -15.05
CA LEU A 71 31.22 2.23 -15.86
C LEU A 71 29.82 2.75 -15.51
N VAL A 72 29.51 2.92 -14.23
CA VAL A 72 28.23 3.50 -13.79
C VAL A 72 28.10 4.94 -14.29
N ASP A 73 29.16 5.75 -14.14
CA ASP A 73 29.18 7.13 -14.64
C ASP A 73 28.98 7.20 -16.16
N GLU A 74 29.58 6.28 -16.93
CA GLU A 74 29.40 6.20 -18.39
C GLU A 74 27.96 5.89 -18.76
N ILE A 75 27.32 4.91 -18.11
CA ILE A 75 25.91 4.58 -18.31
C ILE A 75 25.03 5.81 -18.04
N LEU A 76 25.24 6.49 -16.91
CA LEU A 76 24.43 7.64 -16.54
C LEU A 76 24.64 8.84 -17.49
N ARG A 77 25.85 9.03 -18.03
CA ARG A 77 26.14 10.11 -19.00
C ARG A 77 25.69 9.82 -20.43
N SER A 78 25.47 8.57 -20.78
CA SER A 78 25.13 8.16 -22.15
C SER A 78 23.70 8.52 -22.57
N SER A 79 22.86 9.00 -21.65
CA SER A 79 21.47 9.33 -21.87
C SER A 79 21.03 10.53 -21.03
N ASP A 80 19.75 10.92 -21.16
CA ASP A 80 19.11 11.92 -20.29
C ASP A 80 19.04 11.49 -18.81
N ALA A 81 19.50 10.29 -18.46
CA ALA A 81 19.69 9.84 -17.08
C ALA A 81 20.61 10.79 -16.29
N SER A 82 21.58 11.42 -16.96
CA SER A 82 22.52 12.39 -16.38
C SER A 82 21.86 13.61 -15.72
N ARG A 83 20.59 13.88 -16.05
CA ARG A 83 19.82 15.01 -15.50
C ARG A 83 19.12 14.65 -14.20
N GLY A 84 19.01 13.37 -13.86
CA GLY A 84 18.39 12.87 -12.62
C GLY A 84 19.39 12.65 -11.50
N PHE A 85 18.86 12.24 -10.37
CA PHE A 85 19.63 11.83 -9.20
C PHE A 85 19.61 10.31 -9.09
N TRP A 86 20.76 9.70 -8.78
CA TRP A 86 20.89 8.25 -8.71
C TRP A 86 21.55 7.83 -7.40
N GLY A 87 20.86 6.92 -6.70
CA GLY A 87 21.36 6.31 -5.48
C GLY A 87 21.55 4.81 -5.68
N ILE A 88 22.72 4.30 -5.31
CA ILE A 88 23.06 2.88 -5.50
C ILE A 88 23.78 2.38 -4.24
N GLU A 89 23.43 1.17 -3.79
CA GLU A 89 24.24 0.44 -2.83
C GLU A 89 24.25 -1.04 -3.14
N VAL A 90 25.41 -1.68 -2.88
CA VAL A 90 25.63 -3.12 -3.06
C VAL A 90 26.36 -3.68 -1.85
N GLY A 91 25.74 -4.68 -1.20
CA GLY A 91 26.31 -5.42 -0.08
C GLY A 91 26.48 -6.91 -0.42
N GLU A 92 27.51 -7.54 0.15
CA GLU A 92 27.77 -8.98 0.01
C GLU A 92 27.08 -9.78 1.12
N LEU A 93 26.44 -10.88 0.76
CA LEU A 93 25.87 -11.84 1.73
C LEU A 93 26.79 -13.05 1.94
N PRO A 94 26.85 -13.61 3.16
CA PRO A 94 26.13 -13.19 4.37
C PRO A 94 26.86 -12.11 5.17
N SER A 95 28.05 -11.64 4.75
CA SER A 95 28.92 -10.78 5.53
C SER A 95 28.35 -9.39 5.85
N GLY A 96 27.39 -8.92 5.05
CA GLY A 96 26.89 -7.54 5.12
C GLY A 96 27.90 -6.48 4.68
N LYS A 97 29.06 -6.87 4.15
CA LYS A 97 30.10 -5.95 3.71
C LYS A 97 29.62 -5.14 2.52
N ILE A 98 29.64 -3.81 2.62
CA ILE A 98 29.34 -2.92 1.52
C ILE A 98 30.49 -2.93 0.51
N LEU A 99 30.16 -3.22 -0.76
CA LEU A 99 31.10 -3.38 -1.87
C LEU A 99 31.11 -2.18 -2.81
N PHE A 100 29.97 -1.46 -2.91
CA PHE A 100 29.81 -0.29 -3.76
C PHE A 100 28.74 0.63 -3.20
N GLY A 101 28.91 1.95 -3.31
CA GLY A 101 27.91 2.95 -2.93
C GLY A 101 28.07 4.24 -3.74
N LEU A 102 26.95 4.73 -4.28
CA LEU A 102 26.82 6.04 -4.92
C LEU A 102 25.60 6.73 -4.30
N ASP A 103 25.79 7.86 -3.65
CA ASP A 103 24.73 8.63 -2.97
C ASP A 103 23.79 7.76 -2.11
N ALA A 104 24.34 6.67 -1.57
CA ALA A 104 23.57 5.61 -0.91
C ALA A 104 22.84 6.05 0.36
N GLN A 105 23.27 7.15 1.00
CA GLN A 105 22.68 7.70 2.22
C GLN A 105 21.72 8.87 1.96
N HIS A 106 21.61 9.33 0.70
CA HIS A 106 20.63 10.35 0.34
C HIS A 106 19.23 9.74 0.24
N LEU A 107 18.23 10.57 0.51
CA LEU A 107 16.83 10.17 0.45
C LEU A 107 16.29 10.22 -0.99
N PHE A 108 15.63 9.15 -1.41
CA PHE A 108 15.00 9.01 -2.71
C PHE A 108 13.54 8.59 -2.55
N HIS A 109 12.70 8.97 -3.48
CA HIS A 109 11.38 8.36 -3.63
C HIS A 109 11.57 6.89 -4.06
N PRO A 110 11.15 5.93 -3.23
CA PRO A 110 11.40 4.52 -3.49
C PRO A 110 10.43 3.92 -4.51
N ALA A 111 9.33 4.62 -4.79
CA ALA A 111 8.18 4.03 -5.46
C ALA A 111 7.82 2.68 -4.79
N SER A 112 7.38 1.68 -5.57
CA SER A 112 6.98 0.38 -5.01
C SER A 112 8.08 -0.42 -4.30
N ASN A 113 9.33 0.07 -4.22
CA ASN A 113 10.34 -0.54 -3.35
C ASN A 113 10.00 -0.35 -1.85
N MET A 114 9.09 0.59 -1.52
CA MET A 114 8.46 0.71 -0.21
C MET A 114 7.86 -0.63 0.26
N LYS A 115 7.27 -1.41 -0.66
CA LYS A 115 6.65 -2.70 -0.37
C LYS A 115 7.62 -3.73 0.23
N LEU A 116 8.93 -3.57 0.03
CA LEU A 116 9.93 -4.42 0.70
C LEU A 116 9.84 -4.28 2.22
N PHE A 117 9.68 -3.04 2.75
CA PHE A 117 9.47 -2.81 4.18
C PHE A 117 8.14 -3.36 4.65
N THR A 118 7.05 -3.05 3.95
CA THR A 118 5.71 -3.49 4.34
C THR A 118 5.59 -5.01 4.37
N THR A 119 6.12 -5.70 3.35
CA THR A 119 6.03 -7.16 3.25
C THR A 119 6.99 -7.87 4.20
N ALA A 120 8.19 -7.33 4.43
CA ALA A 120 9.13 -7.86 5.42
C ALA A 120 8.58 -7.72 6.84
N ALA A 121 8.08 -6.53 7.21
CA ALA A 121 7.47 -6.31 8.52
C ALA A 121 6.25 -7.21 8.74
N ALA A 122 5.38 -7.36 7.72
CA ALA A 122 4.23 -8.26 7.81
C ALA A 122 4.67 -9.71 8.02
N LEU A 123 5.68 -10.17 7.29
CA LEU A 123 6.20 -11.54 7.40
C LEU A 123 6.80 -11.81 8.78
N GLU A 124 7.58 -10.88 9.35
CA GLU A 124 8.20 -11.06 10.66
C GLU A 124 7.23 -10.92 11.83
N LYS A 125 6.26 -9.99 11.73
CA LYS A 125 5.33 -9.72 12.84
C LYS A 125 4.15 -10.69 12.87
N LEU A 126 3.67 -11.16 11.71
CA LEU A 126 2.48 -12.00 11.62
C LEU A 126 2.82 -13.48 11.36
N GLY A 127 3.96 -13.74 10.74
CA GLY A 127 4.37 -15.09 10.31
C GLY A 127 3.80 -15.52 8.95
N PRO A 128 4.45 -16.49 8.27
CA PRO A 128 4.09 -16.86 6.88
C PRO A 128 2.74 -17.57 6.75
N ASP A 129 2.26 -18.19 7.82
CA ASP A 129 1.04 -19.00 7.86
C ASP A 129 -0.16 -18.23 8.41
N PHE A 130 0.01 -16.95 8.73
CA PHE A 130 -1.07 -16.08 9.17
C PHE A 130 -2.19 -16.05 8.14
N VAL A 131 -3.46 -16.11 8.60
CA VAL A 131 -4.66 -16.00 7.77
C VAL A 131 -5.53 -14.83 8.21
N PHE A 132 -6.18 -14.20 7.25
CA PHE A 132 -7.21 -13.20 7.50
C PHE A 132 -8.56 -13.91 7.55
N ARG A 133 -9.43 -13.51 8.47
CA ARG A 133 -10.71 -14.18 8.66
C ARG A 133 -11.88 -13.21 8.46
N THR A 134 -12.73 -13.48 7.50
CA THR A 134 -14.02 -12.79 7.33
C THR A 134 -15.11 -13.64 7.98
N THR A 135 -16.02 -13.02 8.77
CA THR A 135 -17.07 -13.74 9.48
C THR A 135 -18.45 -13.20 9.18
N VAL A 136 -19.45 -14.06 9.34
CA VAL A 136 -20.85 -13.67 9.45
C VAL A 136 -21.28 -13.86 10.91
N GLU A 137 -21.81 -12.81 11.52
CA GLU A 137 -22.09 -12.77 12.94
C GLU A 137 -23.53 -12.30 13.19
N GLY A 138 -24.16 -12.79 14.27
CA GLY A 138 -25.45 -12.33 14.79
C GLY A 138 -25.34 -11.93 16.25
N GLU A 139 -26.25 -11.09 16.78
CA GLU A 139 -26.32 -10.79 18.22
C GLU A 139 -26.53 -12.07 19.04
N SER A 140 -27.23 -13.04 18.45
CA SER A 140 -27.45 -14.39 18.97
C SER A 140 -27.50 -15.40 17.83
N GLY A 141 -27.58 -16.69 18.15
CA GLY A 141 -27.98 -17.70 17.19
C GLY A 141 -29.43 -17.52 16.71
N PRO A 142 -29.85 -18.22 15.64
CA PRO A 142 -31.24 -18.16 15.16
C PRO A 142 -32.23 -18.67 16.23
N ASP A 143 -33.42 -18.09 16.26
CA ASP A 143 -34.51 -18.54 17.12
C ASP A 143 -35.13 -19.88 16.60
N ALA A 144 -36.16 -20.38 17.29
CA ALA A 144 -36.84 -21.64 16.91
C ALA A 144 -37.49 -21.60 15.50
N GLN A 145 -37.70 -20.41 14.93
CA GLN A 145 -38.21 -20.18 13.59
C GLN A 145 -37.12 -19.90 12.56
N GLY A 146 -35.84 -19.93 12.97
CA GLY A 146 -34.71 -19.64 12.12
C GLY A 146 -34.47 -18.15 11.88
N ARG A 147 -34.98 -17.27 12.73
CA ARG A 147 -34.86 -15.82 12.58
C ARG A 147 -33.70 -15.27 13.38
N VAL A 148 -33.01 -14.29 12.81
CA VAL A 148 -32.03 -13.42 13.48
C VAL A 148 -32.48 -11.96 13.35
N LEU A 149 -32.13 -11.09 14.32
CA LEU A 149 -32.48 -9.67 14.25
C LEU A 149 -31.61 -9.01 13.16
N ASN A 150 -30.34 -8.76 13.44
CA ASN A 150 -29.41 -8.25 12.47
C ASN A 150 -28.36 -9.31 12.12
N LEU A 151 -27.85 -9.22 10.88
CA LEU A 151 -26.73 -10.04 10.43
C LEU A 151 -25.58 -9.14 10.06
N TYR A 152 -24.38 -9.48 10.52
CA TYR A 152 -23.16 -8.70 10.29
C TYR A 152 -22.21 -9.50 9.41
N LEU A 153 -21.79 -8.93 8.28
CA LEU A 153 -20.66 -9.40 7.50
C LEU A 153 -19.43 -8.60 7.94
N VAL A 154 -18.52 -9.23 8.67
CA VAL A 154 -17.40 -8.55 9.33
C VAL A 154 -16.11 -8.79 8.57
N GLY A 155 -15.55 -7.74 7.96
CA GLY A 155 -14.24 -7.76 7.33
C GLY A 155 -13.12 -7.57 8.37
N ARG A 156 -12.00 -8.30 8.18
CA ARG A 156 -10.80 -8.15 9.00
C ARG A 156 -9.53 -7.96 8.17
N GLY A 157 -9.69 -7.31 7.03
CA GLY A 157 -8.57 -6.84 6.23
C GLY A 157 -7.93 -7.91 5.33
N ASP A 158 -8.70 -8.88 4.84
CA ASP A 158 -8.24 -9.81 3.80
C ASP A 158 -8.13 -9.08 2.45
N PRO A 159 -6.91 -8.79 1.95
CA PRO A 159 -6.75 -8.10 0.68
C PRO A 159 -7.13 -8.97 -0.52
N SER A 160 -7.19 -10.30 -0.33
CA SER A 160 -7.47 -11.27 -1.37
C SER A 160 -8.96 -11.66 -1.44
N PHE A 161 -9.80 -11.08 -0.58
CA PHE A 161 -11.21 -11.43 -0.53
C PHE A 161 -11.91 -11.13 -1.88
N CYS A 162 -12.41 -12.19 -2.50
CA CYS A 162 -13.03 -12.12 -3.83
C CYS A 162 -12.13 -11.58 -4.95
N ASP A 163 -10.82 -11.64 -4.81
CA ASP A 163 -9.88 -11.23 -5.85
C ASP A 163 -9.37 -12.48 -6.59
N ASP A 164 -9.90 -12.71 -7.78
CA ASP A 164 -9.52 -13.80 -8.69
C ASP A 164 -8.56 -13.35 -9.80
N ALA A 165 -8.14 -12.08 -9.78
CA ALA A 165 -7.30 -11.52 -10.83
C ALA A 165 -5.82 -11.92 -10.70
N SER A 166 -5.37 -12.41 -9.54
CA SER A 166 -3.98 -12.79 -9.32
C SER A 166 -3.71 -14.26 -9.62
N PRO A 167 -2.77 -14.59 -10.52
CA PRO A 167 -2.36 -15.98 -10.77
C PRO A 167 -1.69 -16.64 -9.55
N TYR A 168 -1.22 -15.84 -8.57
CA TYR A 168 -0.58 -16.33 -7.35
C TYR A 168 -1.58 -16.68 -6.23
N LEU A 169 -2.87 -16.33 -6.43
CA LEU A 169 -3.95 -16.58 -5.47
C LEU A 169 -4.99 -17.58 -5.99
N LEU A 170 -4.87 -18.03 -7.23
CA LEU A 170 -5.82 -18.97 -7.80
C LEU A 170 -5.81 -20.30 -7.04
N ASN A 171 -6.87 -20.58 -6.32
CA ASN A 171 -7.24 -21.94 -5.99
C ASN A 171 -7.70 -22.62 -7.28
N SER A 172 -6.86 -23.49 -7.85
CA SER A 172 -7.17 -24.26 -9.05
C SER A 172 -8.44 -25.08 -8.82
N GLY A 173 -9.58 -24.64 -9.31
CA GLY A 173 -10.80 -25.45 -9.32
C GLY A 173 -12.13 -24.74 -9.07
N GLU A 174 -12.18 -23.47 -8.71
CA GLU A 174 -13.48 -22.79 -8.55
C GLU A 174 -14.03 -22.22 -9.88
N PRO A 175 -15.34 -22.38 -10.16
CA PRO A 175 -15.94 -21.83 -11.38
C PRO A 175 -15.92 -20.29 -11.35
N LYS A 176 -15.45 -19.66 -12.42
CA LYS A 176 -15.43 -18.20 -12.62
C LYS A 176 -16.82 -17.54 -12.79
N ASN A 177 -17.89 -18.24 -12.45
CA ASN A 177 -19.26 -17.84 -12.79
C ASN A 177 -19.97 -17.01 -11.73
N HIS A 178 -19.28 -16.62 -10.64
CA HIS A 178 -19.86 -15.78 -9.60
C HIS A 178 -18.89 -14.64 -9.27
N PRO A 179 -19.37 -13.40 -9.11
CA PRO A 179 -18.50 -12.24 -8.81
C PRO A 179 -17.72 -12.39 -7.49
N CYS A 180 -18.19 -13.25 -6.59
CA CYS A 180 -17.49 -13.54 -5.33
C CYS A 180 -17.90 -14.91 -4.75
N PRO A 181 -17.17 -15.98 -5.04
CA PRO A 181 -17.47 -17.32 -4.50
C PRO A 181 -17.46 -17.39 -2.97
N ALA A 182 -16.61 -16.57 -2.30
CA ALA A 182 -16.52 -16.53 -0.84
C ALA A 182 -17.83 -16.07 -0.19
N LEU A 183 -18.53 -15.07 -0.77
CA LEU A 183 -19.83 -14.61 -0.25
C LEU A 183 -20.90 -15.70 -0.37
N ARG A 184 -20.92 -16.44 -1.47
CA ARG A 184 -21.83 -17.58 -1.63
C ARG A 184 -21.59 -18.64 -0.56
N LYS A 185 -20.33 -19.02 -0.33
CA LYS A 185 -19.95 -20.00 0.70
C LYS A 185 -20.35 -19.54 2.10
N LEU A 186 -20.14 -18.26 2.44
CA LEU A 186 -20.57 -17.68 3.71
C LEU A 186 -22.10 -17.71 3.86
N ALA A 187 -22.85 -17.43 2.80
CA ALA A 187 -24.32 -17.51 2.80
C ALA A 187 -24.82 -18.95 3.00
N GLU A 188 -24.22 -19.93 2.31
CA GLU A 188 -24.52 -21.36 2.46
C GLU A 188 -24.24 -21.86 3.90
N GLN A 189 -23.10 -21.46 4.50
CA GLN A 189 -22.77 -21.78 5.89
C GLN A 189 -23.79 -21.15 6.86
N THR A 190 -24.17 -19.89 6.64
CA THR A 190 -25.16 -19.18 7.45
C THR A 190 -26.51 -19.92 7.40
N ARG A 191 -26.91 -20.37 6.21
CA ARG A 191 -28.12 -21.17 6.01
C ARG A 191 -28.04 -22.52 6.75
N ALA A 192 -26.89 -23.19 6.69
CA ALA A 192 -26.66 -24.46 7.37
C ALA A 192 -26.66 -24.33 8.91
N ARG A 193 -26.39 -23.13 9.45
CA ARG A 193 -26.56 -22.81 10.88
C ARG A 193 -28.00 -22.57 11.30
N GLY A 194 -28.97 -22.72 10.38
CA GLY A 194 -30.37 -22.62 10.64
C GLY A 194 -30.96 -21.22 10.46
N VAL A 195 -30.21 -20.25 9.93
CA VAL A 195 -30.76 -18.91 9.60
C VAL A 195 -31.66 -19.03 8.38
N LEU A 196 -32.93 -18.59 8.51
CA LEU A 196 -33.94 -18.56 7.45
C LEU A 196 -34.37 -17.14 7.10
N GLU A 197 -34.35 -16.24 8.09
CA GLU A 197 -34.87 -14.89 7.95
C GLU A 197 -34.03 -13.92 8.79
N ILE A 198 -33.72 -12.77 8.19
CA ILE A 198 -33.13 -11.59 8.85
C ILE A 198 -34.27 -10.59 8.97
N THR A 199 -34.73 -10.34 10.20
CA THR A 199 -35.88 -9.45 10.48
C THR A 199 -35.48 -7.98 10.63
N GLY A 200 -34.22 -7.71 10.90
CA GLY A 200 -33.60 -6.38 10.93
C GLY A 200 -32.68 -6.16 9.74
N ASP A 201 -31.56 -5.49 9.94
CA ASP A 201 -30.64 -5.05 8.88
C ASP A 201 -29.50 -6.04 8.62
N LEU A 202 -29.00 -6.01 7.39
CA LEU A 202 -27.71 -6.61 7.01
C LEU A 202 -26.64 -5.53 7.11
N ILE A 203 -25.65 -5.74 7.98
CA ILE A 203 -24.61 -4.76 8.27
C ILE A 203 -23.28 -5.25 7.71
N ALA A 204 -22.76 -4.54 6.70
CA ALA A 204 -21.41 -4.71 6.18
C ALA A 204 -20.44 -3.95 7.09
N ASP A 205 -19.71 -4.68 7.95
CA ASP A 205 -18.91 -4.13 9.05
C ASP A 205 -17.44 -4.02 8.64
N ASP A 206 -16.99 -2.79 8.40
CA ASP A 206 -15.62 -2.38 8.03
C ASP A 206 -14.83 -1.82 9.23
N SER A 207 -15.42 -1.82 10.42
CA SER A 207 -14.89 -1.12 11.61
C SER A 207 -13.59 -1.71 12.17
N TYR A 208 -13.04 -2.74 11.52
CA TYR A 208 -11.76 -3.34 11.91
C TYR A 208 -10.56 -2.44 11.62
N PHE A 209 -10.64 -1.61 10.56
CA PHE A 209 -9.71 -0.54 10.25
C PHE A 209 -10.36 0.83 10.47
N LEU A 210 -9.56 1.86 10.58
CA LEU A 210 -10.06 3.24 10.48
C LEU A 210 -10.38 3.55 9.03
N TRP A 211 -11.50 4.24 8.82
CA TRP A 211 -11.87 4.76 7.50
C TRP A 211 -11.01 5.97 7.16
N GLU A 212 -10.04 5.77 6.29
CA GLU A 212 -9.07 6.77 5.84
C GLU A 212 -8.94 6.68 4.32
N PRO A 213 -9.91 7.26 3.56
CA PRO A 213 -9.96 7.14 2.11
C PRO A 213 -8.87 7.94 1.39
N TYR A 214 -8.28 8.94 2.06
CA TYR A 214 -7.30 9.84 1.47
C TYR A 214 -5.93 9.63 2.13
N VAL A 215 -5.07 8.89 1.46
CA VAL A 215 -3.70 8.63 1.92
C VAL A 215 -2.83 9.85 1.59
N HIS A 216 -1.99 10.25 2.54
CA HIS A 216 -1.11 11.41 2.35
C HIS A 216 -0.16 11.23 1.15
N GLY A 217 -0.08 12.25 0.29
CA GLY A 217 0.80 12.24 -0.89
C GLY A 217 0.25 11.52 -2.11
N TRP A 218 -0.98 10.96 -2.05
CA TRP A 218 -1.70 10.48 -3.24
C TRP A 218 -2.38 11.63 -3.96
N THR A 219 -2.43 11.57 -5.28
CA THR A 219 -3.15 12.55 -6.08
C THR A 219 -4.62 12.19 -6.24
N ALA A 220 -5.48 13.15 -6.57
CA ALA A 220 -6.89 12.88 -6.86
C ALA A 220 -7.06 11.93 -8.07
N GLU A 221 -6.13 11.99 -9.03
CA GLU A 221 -6.10 11.09 -10.19
C GLU A 221 -5.82 9.64 -9.78
N ASP A 222 -4.93 9.42 -8.80
CA ASP A 222 -4.63 8.07 -8.30
C ASP A 222 -5.90 7.38 -7.78
N LEU A 223 -6.80 8.13 -7.12
CA LEU A 223 -8.02 7.60 -6.51
C LEU A 223 -9.10 7.16 -7.53
N LEU A 224 -8.92 7.47 -8.80
CA LEU A 224 -9.77 6.96 -9.87
C LEU A 224 -9.45 5.50 -10.19
N TRP A 225 -8.17 5.15 -10.14
CA TRP A 225 -7.66 3.88 -10.66
C TRP A 225 -7.58 2.80 -9.58
N GLY A 226 -7.64 1.54 -9.99
CA GLY A 226 -7.55 0.41 -9.08
C GLY A 226 -6.24 0.34 -8.27
N TYR A 227 -5.16 0.95 -8.75
CA TYR A 227 -3.90 1.02 -7.99
C TYR A 227 -3.95 2.03 -6.84
N GLY A 228 -4.89 2.98 -6.86
CA GLY A 228 -5.17 3.93 -5.80
C GLY A 228 -6.53 3.68 -5.12
N ALA A 229 -7.10 2.48 -5.26
CA ALA A 229 -8.35 2.12 -4.59
C ALA A 229 -8.23 2.21 -3.07
N THR A 230 -9.24 2.80 -2.43
CA THR A 230 -9.29 2.97 -0.97
C THR A 230 -9.29 1.62 -0.26
N ALA A 231 -8.40 1.47 0.73
CA ALA A 231 -8.35 0.28 1.58
C ALA A 231 -9.54 0.24 2.54
N SER A 232 -10.17 -0.92 2.66
CA SER A 232 -11.26 -1.21 3.59
C SER A 232 -11.09 -2.61 4.18
N ALA A 233 -11.44 -2.82 5.45
CA ALA A 233 -11.29 -4.12 6.09
C ALA A 233 -12.21 -5.19 5.49
N LEU A 234 -13.30 -4.76 4.86
CA LEU A 234 -14.19 -5.58 4.05
C LEU A 234 -14.05 -5.17 2.57
N ALA A 235 -13.29 -5.94 1.82
CA ALA A 235 -12.90 -5.62 0.44
C ALA A 235 -13.60 -6.52 -0.60
N LEU A 236 -13.57 -6.10 -1.86
CA LEU A 236 -14.02 -6.87 -3.02
C LEU A 236 -13.07 -6.64 -4.18
N ASN A 237 -12.43 -7.71 -4.68
CA ASN A 237 -11.60 -7.64 -5.89
C ASN A 237 -10.59 -6.47 -5.83
N ALA A 238 -9.88 -6.33 -4.68
CA ALA A 238 -9.01 -5.19 -4.37
C ALA A 238 -9.69 -3.83 -4.57
N ASN A 239 -10.97 -3.73 -4.25
CA ASN A 239 -11.84 -2.55 -4.37
C ASN A 239 -11.79 -1.88 -5.75
N ALA A 240 -11.72 -2.68 -6.83
CA ALA A 240 -11.68 -2.18 -8.19
C ALA A 240 -12.52 -3.02 -9.15
N LEU A 241 -13.13 -2.36 -10.13
CA LEU A 241 -13.80 -2.96 -11.28
C LEU A 241 -12.87 -2.99 -12.48
N GLN A 242 -13.00 -4.01 -13.32
CA GLN A 242 -12.33 -4.07 -14.61
C GLN A 242 -13.11 -3.24 -15.63
N LEU A 243 -12.45 -2.24 -16.21
CA LEU A 243 -12.95 -1.41 -17.30
C LEU A 243 -12.40 -1.94 -18.61
N ARG A 244 -13.27 -2.46 -19.47
CA ARG A 244 -12.93 -2.96 -20.79
C ARG A 244 -13.48 -2.01 -21.86
N ILE A 245 -12.61 -1.62 -22.79
CA ILE A 245 -12.94 -0.66 -23.88
C ILE A 245 -12.54 -1.26 -25.22
N LYS A 246 -13.48 -1.35 -26.13
CA LYS A 246 -13.25 -1.77 -27.53
C LYS A 246 -13.71 -0.70 -28.49
N PRO A 247 -13.04 -0.50 -29.65
CA PRO A 247 -13.57 0.35 -30.69
C PRO A 247 -14.94 -0.18 -31.17
N GLY A 248 -15.76 0.71 -31.71
CA GLY A 248 -17.00 0.35 -32.43
C GLY A 248 -16.70 -0.35 -33.75
N LEU A 249 -17.74 -0.73 -34.47
CA LEU A 249 -17.62 -1.51 -35.71
C LEU A 249 -17.13 -0.67 -36.92
N LYS A 250 -17.35 0.65 -36.90
CA LYS A 250 -16.94 1.57 -37.96
C LYS A 250 -16.52 2.93 -37.39
N VAL A 251 -15.83 3.71 -38.20
CA VAL A 251 -15.44 5.09 -37.87
C VAL A 251 -16.69 5.92 -37.58
N GLY A 252 -16.66 6.69 -36.48
CA GLY A 252 -17.76 7.49 -35.96
C GLY A 252 -18.67 6.77 -34.94
N ASP A 253 -18.58 5.44 -34.83
CA ASP A 253 -19.31 4.71 -33.79
C ASP A 253 -18.74 5.03 -32.41
N ARG A 254 -19.61 5.00 -31.37
CA ARG A 254 -19.13 5.00 -29.99
C ARG A 254 -18.36 3.71 -29.66
N ALA A 255 -17.29 3.84 -28.90
CA ALA A 255 -16.60 2.68 -28.34
C ALA A 255 -17.54 1.87 -27.44
N GLN A 256 -17.32 0.56 -27.38
CA GLN A 256 -18.00 -0.32 -26.44
C GLN A 256 -17.28 -0.28 -25.10
N ILE A 257 -18.02 0.00 -24.02
CA ILE A 257 -17.48 0.09 -22.67
C ILE A 257 -18.21 -0.94 -21.81
N MET A 258 -17.45 -1.71 -21.02
CA MET A 258 -17.96 -2.71 -20.11
C MET A 258 -17.24 -2.62 -18.78
N LEU A 259 -17.99 -2.69 -17.68
CA LEU A 259 -17.49 -2.80 -16.31
C LEU A 259 -17.78 -4.21 -15.79
N GLU A 260 -16.78 -4.87 -15.21
CA GLU A 260 -16.91 -6.22 -14.65
C GLU A 260 -16.38 -6.24 -13.21
N PRO A 261 -17.01 -6.99 -12.28
CA PRO A 261 -18.21 -7.82 -12.46
C PRO A 261 -19.55 -7.07 -12.33
N LEU A 262 -19.56 -5.76 -12.16
CA LEU A 262 -20.76 -4.95 -11.88
C LEU A 262 -20.99 -3.95 -13.03
N ALA A 263 -21.69 -4.37 -14.07
CA ALA A 263 -21.88 -3.60 -15.31
C ALA A 263 -22.51 -2.20 -15.07
N ASP A 264 -23.49 -2.12 -14.17
CA ASP A 264 -24.29 -0.92 -13.92
C ASP A 264 -23.86 -0.16 -12.65
N TYR A 265 -22.66 -0.46 -12.11
CA TYR A 265 -22.22 0.18 -10.87
C TYR A 265 -22.04 1.69 -11.04
N TYR A 266 -21.39 2.12 -12.13
CA TYR A 266 -21.25 3.53 -12.48
C TYR A 266 -22.21 3.93 -13.59
N GLN A 267 -22.72 5.16 -13.51
CA GLN A 267 -23.38 5.82 -14.63
C GLN A 267 -22.31 6.25 -15.64
N VAL A 268 -22.07 5.41 -16.66
CA VAL A 268 -21.05 5.67 -17.68
C VAL A 268 -21.57 6.68 -18.71
N ASN A 269 -20.93 7.85 -18.78
CA ASN A 269 -21.15 8.82 -19.85
C ASN A 269 -20.10 8.60 -20.95
N ASN A 270 -20.48 7.82 -21.95
CA ASN A 270 -19.59 7.41 -23.03
C ASN A 270 -19.62 8.41 -24.20
N SER A 271 -18.55 9.17 -24.36
CA SER A 271 -18.30 10.07 -25.51
C SER A 271 -17.03 9.69 -26.29
N LEU A 272 -16.52 8.45 -26.10
CA LEU A 272 -15.35 7.93 -26.80
C LEU A 272 -15.74 7.46 -28.20
N GLU A 273 -15.12 8.05 -29.24
CA GLU A 273 -15.43 7.77 -30.65
C GLU A 273 -14.39 6.84 -31.28
N THR A 274 -14.85 6.00 -32.20
CA THR A 274 -13.97 5.18 -33.05
C THR A 274 -13.42 6.04 -34.17
N SER A 275 -12.12 6.24 -34.21
CA SER A 275 -11.41 7.01 -35.24
C SER A 275 -10.88 6.11 -36.37
N GLY A 276 -10.31 6.70 -37.41
CA GLY A 276 -9.71 5.97 -38.53
C GLY A 276 -8.60 5.03 -38.07
N ALA A 277 -8.42 3.91 -38.79
CA ALA A 277 -7.34 2.96 -38.50
C ALA A 277 -5.96 3.66 -38.55
N GLY A 278 -5.10 3.37 -37.59
CA GLY A 278 -3.75 3.94 -37.51
C GLY A 278 -3.67 5.38 -36.95
N THR A 279 -4.79 5.99 -36.58
CA THR A 279 -4.77 7.28 -35.87
C THR A 279 -4.24 7.11 -34.44
N GLU A 280 -3.80 8.21 -33.84
CA GLU A 280 -3.36 8.21 -32.45
C GLU A 280 -4.54 7.95 -31.50
N ARG A 281 -4.35 7.05 -30.53
CA ARG A 281 -5.31 6.86 -29.44
C ARG A 281 -5.24 8.03 -28.47
N ARG A 282 -6.39 8.61 -28.12
CA ARG A 282 -6.57 9.64 -27.09
C ARG A 282 -7.74 9.25 -26.23
N LEU A 283 -7.49 8.85 -25.00
CA LEU A 283 -8.49 8.33 -24.07
C LEU A 283 -8.37 9.10 -22.75
N TRP A 284 -9.46 9.66 -22.32
CA TRP A 284 -9.62 10.25 -21.00
C TRP A 284 -10.73 9.53 -20.25
N VAL A 285 -10.47 9.27 -18.97
CA VAL A 285 -11.42 8.70 -18.02
C VAL A 285 -11.40 9.59 -16.79
N GLU A 286 -12.56 10.09 -16.37
CA GLU A 286 -12.67 10.97 -15.21
C GLU A 286 -13.85 10.58 -14.33
N ARG A 287 -13.67 10.81 -13.03
CA ARG A 287 -14.70 10.67 -12.00
C ARG A 287 -14.42 11.64 -10.86
N GLY A 288 -15.44 12.39 -10.42
CA GLY A 288 -15.33 13.14 -9.16
C GLY A 288 -15.11 12.20 -7.96
N LEU A 289 -14.45 12.66 -6.91
CA LEU A 289 -14.05 11.84 -5.75
C LEU A 289 -15.19 11.02 -5.14
N ASP A 290 -16.38 11.59 -5.05
CA ASP A 290 -17.59 10.93 -4.49
C ASP A 290 -18.69 10.75 -5.53
N SER A 291 -18.32 10.68 -6.82
CA SER A 291 -19.26 10.61 -7.92
C SER A 291 -19.50 9.16 -8.35
N MET A 292 -20.76 8.85 -8.62
CA MET A 292 -21.16 7.60 -9.30
C MET A 292 -21.18 7.75 -10.82
N ARG A 293 -20.81 8.92 -11.37
CA ARG A 293 -20.70 9.17 -12.80
C ARG A 293 -19.25 8.99 -13.24
N LEU A 294 -19.05 8.17 -14.28
CA LEU A 294 -17.78 7.92 -14.94
C LEU A 294 -17.84 8.51 -16.36
N ASP A 295 -17.10 9.57 -16.61
CA ASP A 295 -17.00 10.23 -17.93
C ASP A 295 -15.84 9.61 -18.71
N ILE A 296 -16.11 9.13 -19.95
CA ILE A 296 -15.12 8.53 -20.84
C ILE A 296 -15.23 9.16 -22.21
N TRP A 297 -14.13 9.79 -22.70
CA TRP A 297 -14.16 10.50 -23.99
C TRP A 297 -12.83 10.44 -24.72
N GLY A 298 -12.85 10.94 -25.95
CA GLY A 298 -11.70 11.02 -26.84
C GLY A 298 -11.87 10.17 -28.09
N GLN A 299 -10.81 9.47 -28.52
CA GLN A 299 -10.83 8.64 -29.72
C GLN A 299 -10.03 7.34 -29.54
N ILE A 300 -10.52 6.25 -30.12
CA ILE A 300 -9.85 4.95 -30.21
C ILE A 300 -9.81 4.49 -31.68
N PRO A 301 -8.62 4.10 -32.22
CA PRO A 301 -8.52 3.69 -33.64
C PRO A 301 -9.36 2.44 -33.95
N LEU A 302 -10.00 2.43 -35.10
CA LEU A 302 -10.66 1.25 -35.64
C LEU A 302 -9.65 0.09 -35.76
N GLY A 303 -10.01 -1.08 -35.23
CA GLY A 303 -9.14 -2.26 -35.20
C GLY A 303 -8.07 -2.24 -34.11
N ALA A 304 -8.04 -1.23 -33.23
CA ALA A 304 -7.22 -1.28 -32.04
C ALA A 304 -7.64 -2.46 -31.14
N GLY A 305 -6.68 -3.06 -30.46
CA GLY A 305 -6.94 -4.08 -29.45
C GLY A 305 -7.78 -3.56 -28.29
N GLU A 306 -8.42 -4.48 -27.56
CA GLU A 306 -9.13 -4.15 -26.34
C GLU A 306 -8.20 -3.52 -25.32
N ILE A 307 -8.65 -2.42 -24.70
CA ILE A 307 -8.01 -1.79 -23.55
C ILE A 307 -8.67 -2.37 -22.30
N THR A 308 -7.84 -2.78 -21.35
CA THR A 308 -8.30 -3.26 -20.04
C THR A 308 -7.59 -2.47 -18.97
N GLU A 309 -8.38 -1.76 -18.16
CA GLU A 309 -7.92 -0.97 -17.00
C GLU A 309 -8.72 -1.36 -15.77
N ARG A 310 -8.30 -0.89 -14.61
CA ARG A 310 -9.05 -1.08 -13.35
C ARG A 310 -9.44 0.27 -12.78
N VAL A 311 -10.72 0.48 -12.50
CA VAL A 311 -11.25 1.68 -11.85
C VAL A 311 -11.64 1.37 -10.42
N ALA A 312 -11.31 2.26 -9.48
CA ALA A 312 -11.63 2.10 -8.07
C ALA A 312 -13.15 2.14 -7.82
N ILE A 313 -13.63 1.30 -6.88
CA ILE A 313 -15.01 1.32 -6.41
C ILE A 313 -15.16 2.47 -5.39
N ALA A 314 -16.15 3.36 -5.57
CA ALA A 314 -16.37 4.52 -4.70
C ALA A 314 -16.82 4.10 -3.28
N HIS A 315 -17.75 3.14 -3.19
CA HIS A 315 -18.33 2.67 -1.91
C HIS A 315 -18.19 1.14 -1.78
N PRO A 316 -16.94 0.63 -1.61
CA PRO A 316 -16.69 -0.82 -1.69
C PRO A 316 -17.46 -1.62 -0.65
N VAL A 317 -17.55 -1.14 0.58
CA VAL A 317 -18.23 -1.84 1.68
C VAL A 317 -19.72 -2.04 1.42
N GLN A 318 -20.39 -0.98 0.91
CA GLN A 318 -21.79 -1.06 0.53
C GLN A 318 -22.02 -2.08 -0.60
N VAL A 319 -21.13 -2.10 -1.59
CA VAL A 319 -21.17 -3.06 -2.71
C VAL A 319 -21.07 -4.50 -2.21
N VAL A 320 -20.11 -4.76 -1.30
CA VAL A 320 -19.95 -6.11 -0.72
C VAL A 320 -21.21 -6.52 0.05
N GLY A 321 -21.81 -5.60 0.82
CA GLY A 321 -23.05 -5.84 1.54
C GLY A 321 -24.21 -6.22 0.60
N GLU A 322 -24.38 -5.50 -0.51
CA GLU A 322 -25.43 -5.79 -1.49
C GLU A 322 -25.21 -7.14 -2.21
N LEU A 323 -23.97 -7.45 -2.57
CA LEU A 323 -23.64 -8.76 -3.15
C LEU A 323 -23.86 -9.89 -2.14
N PHE A 324 -23.59 -9.66 -0.87
CA PHE A 324 -23.84 -10.65 0.18
C PHE A 324 -25.34 -10.86 0.40
N ARG A 325 -26.17 -9.80 0.35
CA ARG A 325 -27.63 -9.93 0.37
C ARG A 325 -28.13 -10.83 -0.76
N GLN A 326 -27.65 -10.61 -1.98
CA GLN A 326 -27.99 -11.46 -3.12
C GLN A 326 -27.57 -12.93 -2.90
N ALA A 327 -26.39 -13.16 -2.32
CA ALA A 327 -25.92 -14.51 -1.99
C ALA A 327 -26.78 -15.18 -0.92
N LEU A 328 -27.23 -14.44 0.11
CA LEU A 328 -28.15 -14.93 1.14
C LEU A 328 -29.52 -15.30 0.55
N GLU A 329 -30.08 -14.44 -0.29
CA GLU A 329 -31.34 -14.72 -1.00
C GLU A 329 -31.25 -15.97 -1.88
N ALA A 330 -30.14 -16.12 -2.62
CA ALA A 330 -29.86 -17.33 -3.43
C ALA A 330 -29.68 -18.59 -2.56
N ALA A 331 -29.20 -18.46 -1.33
CA ALA A 331 -29.13 -19.56 -0.35
C ALA A 331 -30.48 -19.84 0.37
N GLY A 332 -31.56 -19.11 0.04
CA GLY A 332 -32.89 -19.26 0.64
C GLY A 332 -33.02 -18.59 2.01
N ILE A 333 -32.27 -17.51 2.27
CA ILE A 333 -32.42 -16.66 3.45
C ILE A 333 -33.09 -15.35 3.04
N THR A 334 -34.24 -15.03 3.66
CA THR A 334 -34.95 -13.78 3.40
C THR A 334 -34.35 -12.64 4.23
N ALA A 335 -34.07 -11.50 3.61
CA ALA A 335 -33.64 -10.28 4.30
C ALA A 335 -34.67 -9.17 4.08
N THR A 336 -35.38 -8.75 5.16
CA THR A 336 -36.45 -7.75 5.09
C THR A 336 -35.96 -6.32 5.32
N GLY A 337 -34.83 -6.15 6.02
CA GLY A 337 -34.21 -4.85 6.31
C GLY A 337 -33.33 -4.31 5.20
N ARG A 338 -32.56 -3.28 5.54
CA ARG A 338 -31.65 -2.59 4.62
C ARG A 338 -30.23 -3.17 4.72
N VAL A 339 -29.45 -2.97 3.66
CA VAL A 339 -28.01 -3.13 3.73
C VAL A 339 -27.41 -1.81 4.24
N GLN A 340 -26.62 -1.87 5.31
CA GLN A 340 -25.93 -0.73 5.89
C GLN A 340 -24.43 -1.00 5.93
N SER A 341 -23.61 -0.02 5.55
CA SER A 341 -22.18 -0.04 5.83
C SER A 341 -21.91 0.52 7.22
N ARG A 342 -20.95 -0.07 7.93
CA ARG A 342 -20.45 0.41 9.22
C ARG A 342 -18.96 0.58 9.15
N ASP A 343 -18.48 1.80 9.29
CA ASP A 343 -17.07 2.16 9.42
C ASP A 343 -16.78 2.85 10.75
N VAL A 344 -15.53 3.17 11.02
CA VAL A 344 -15.07 3.94 12.17
C VAL A 344 -14.10 5.01 11.69
N THR A 345 -14.46 6.26 11.84
CA THR A 345 -13.59 7.40 11.52
C THR A 345 -12.57 7.65 12.64
N ARG A 346 -11.47 8.37 12.32
CA ARG A 346 -10.51 8.84 13.33
C ARG A 346 -11.17 9.62 14.47
N LEU A 347 -12.17 10.45 14.15
CA LEU A 347 -12.88 11.25 15.14
C LEU A 347 -13.64 10.37 16.13
N GLU A 348 -14.30 9.32 15.66
CA GLU A 348 -15.02 8.37 16.51
C GLU A 348 -14.05 7.54 17.35
N ALA A 349 -12.97 7.04 16.78
CA ALA A 349 -11.92 6.33 17.50
C ALA A 349 -11.31 7.19 18.62
N ALA A 350 -11.06 8.47 18.38
CA ALA A 350 -10.53 9.41 19.37
C ALA A 350 -11.50 9.64 20.55
N LYS A 351 -12.81 9.59 20.32
CA LYS A 351 -13.82 9.74 21.39
C LYS A 351 -13.89 8.53 22.31
N VAL A 352 -13.60 7.33 21.81
CA VAL A 352 -13.67 6.06 22.58
C VAL A 352 -12.36 5.75 23.32
N GLY A 353 -11.31 6.58 23.12
CA GLY A 353 -10.00 6.39 23.75
C GLY A 353 -9.14 5.39 23.01
N SER A 354 -8.65 5.77 21.86
CA SER A 354 -7.56 5.20 21.03
C SER A 354 -7.49 3.68 20.77
N THR A 355 -8.31 2.85 21.36
CA THR A 355 -8.43 1.42 21.03
C THR A 355 -9.76 1.18 20.32
N LEU A 356 -9.71 0.60 19.13
CA LEU A 356 -10.92 0.12 18.47
C LEU A 356 -11.63 -0.90 19.37
N PRO A 357 -12.98 -0.98 19.34
CA PRO A 357 -13.74 -1.88 20.20
C PRO A 357 -13.16 -3.31 20.14
N PRO A 358 -13.14 -4.04 21.28
CA PRO A 358 -12.81 -5.45 21.27
C PRO A 358 -13.78 -6.20 20.33
N PRO A 359 -13.40 -7.40 19.86
CA PRO A 359 -14.33 -8.26 19.12
C PRO A 359 -15.66 -8.33 19.87
N SER A 360 -16.74 -8.09 19.17
CA SER A 360 -18.09 -8.08 19.76
C SER A 360 -18.42 -9.44 20.38
N SER A 361 -19.32 -9.45 21.36
CA SER A 361 -19.90 -10.67 21.95
C SER A 361 -20.85 -11.41 20.99
N ARG A 362 -20.83 -11.08 19.69
CA ARG A 362 -21.69 -11.69 18.67
C ARG A 362 -21.34 -13.16 18.44
N VAL A 363 -22.30 -13.94 18.04
CA VAL A 363 -22.16 -15.36 17.70
C VAL A 363 -21.71 -15.48 16.24
N VAL A 364 -20.62 -16.20 15.99
CA VAL A 364 -20.15 -16.50 14.63
C VAL A 364 -21.05 -17.59 14.01
N LEU A 365 -21.67 -17.25 12.89
CA LEU A 365 -22.57 -18.13 12.14
C LEU A 365 -21.88 -18.75 10.93
N ALA A 366 -20.95 -18.03 10.32
CA ALA A 366 -20.11 -18.49 9.22
C ALA A 366 -18.73 -17.84 9.24
N GLU A 367 -17.74 -18.50 8.65
CA GLU A 367 -16.39 -17.94 8.54
C GLU A 367 -15.70 -18.37 7.25
N GLN A 368 -14.82 -17.51 6.77
CA GLN A 368 -13.96 -17.75 5.61
C GLN A 368 -12.55 -17.24 5.91
N ASP A 369 -11.57 -18.13 5.85
CA ASP A 369 -10.17 -17.78 5.94
C ASP A 369 -9.59 -17.47 4.55
N SER A 370 -8.65 -16.55 4.51
CA SER A 370 -7.83 -16.25 3.33
C SER A 370 -6.84 -17.39 3.04
N LEU A 371 -6.12 -17.28 1.93
CA LEU A 371 -4.85 -18.00 1.75
C LEU A 371 -3.83 -17.54 2.81
N PRO A 372 -2.82 -18.36 3.14
CA PRO A 372 -1.75 -17.98 4.05
C PRO A 372 -1.02 -16.72 3.58
N LEU A 373 -0.53 -15.91 4.53
CA LEU A 373 0.16 -14.64 4.28
C LEU A 373 1.26 -14.76 3.22
N ARG A 374 2.02 -15.87 3.20
CA ARG A 374 3.05 -16.11 2.17
C ARG A 374 2.53 -15.98 0.74
N ALA A 375 1.31 -16.43 0.44
CA ALA A 375 0.70 -16.30 -0.88
C ALA A 375 0.29 -14.85 -1.16
N ILE A 376 -0.26 -14.16 -0.18
CA ILE A 376 -0.63 -12.74 -0.25
C ILE A 376 0.61 -11.86 -0.49
N LEU A 377 1.71 -12.11 0.23
CA LEU A 377 2.98 -11.41 0.03
C LEU A 377 3.55 -11.65 -1.37
N LYS A 378 3.42 -12.88 -1.88
CA LYS A 378 3.85 -13.23 -3.23
C LYS A 378 3.08 -12.41 -4.27
N ALA A 379 1.75 -12.34 -4.20
CA ALA A 379 0.95 -11.49 -5.05
C ALA A 379 1.31 -10.00 -4.89
N THR A 380 1.52 -9.54 -3.65
CA THR A 380 1.91 -8.14 -3.35
C THR A 380 3.19 -7.74 -4.06
N ASN A 381 4.24 -8.56 -3.98
CA ASN A 381 5.56 -8.21 -4.52
C ASN A 381 5.69 -8.53 -6.02
N LYS A 382 5.23 -9.71 -6.47
CA LYS A 382 5.30 -10.15 -7.87
C LYS A 382 4.53 -9.22 -8.81
N GLU A 383 3.32 -8.80 -8.42
CA GLU A 383 2.45 -7.93 -9.22
C GLU A 383 2.51 -6.47 -8.80
N SER A 384 3.25 -6.16 -7.74
CA SER A 384 3.37 -4.80 -7.21
C SER A 384 2.02 -4.20 -6.75
N ARG A 385 1.15 -4.98 -6.11
CA ARG A 385 -0.20 -4.56 -5.73
C ARG A 385 -0.20 -3.55 -4.59
N ASN A 386 -0.60 -2.31 -4.89
CA ASN A 386 -0.67 -1.23 -3.90
C ASN A 386 -1.73 -1.51 -2.85
N PHE A 387 -2.94 -1.87 -3.27
CA PHE A 387 -4.04 -2.18 -2.37
C PHE A 387 -3.64 -3.21 -1.30
N TYR A 388 -2.93 -4.27 -1.69
CA TYR A 388 -2.47 -5.31 -0.75
C TYR A 388 -1.49 -4.76 0.27
N ALA A 389 -0.55 -3.93 -0.16
CA ALA A 389 0.41 -3.29 0.73
C ALA A 389 -0.26 -2.34 1.73
N GLU A 390 -1.27 -1.58 1.29
CA GLU A 390 -2.06 -0.71 2.14
C GLU A 390 -2.89 -1.48 3.18
N MET A 391 -3.44 -2.63 2.79
CA MET A 391 -4.15 -3.52 3.70
C MET A 391 -3.21 -4.14 4.74
N LEU A 392 -2.01 -4.57 4.32
CA LEU A 392 -0.97 -5.09 5.21
C LEU A 392 -0.50 -4.04 6.20
N LEU A 393 -0.33 -2.78 5.78
CA LEU A 393 0.03 -1.67 6.66
C LEU A 393 -1.00 -1.50 7.79
N ARG A 394 -2.28 -1.45 7.46
CA ARG A 394 -3.37 -1.32 8.44
C ARG A 394 -3.52 -2.56 9.32
N ARG A 395 -3.25 -3.74 8.75
CA ARG A 395 -3.23 -4.98 9.53
C ARG A 395 -2.11 -4.99 10.56
N LEU A 396 -0.91 -4.55 10.18
CA LEU A 396 0.21 -4.36 11.11
C LEU A 396 -0.16 -3.39 12.24
N ALA A 397 -0.80 -2.26 11.92
CA ALA A 397 -1.32 -1.32 12.91
C ALA A 397 -2.29 -2.01 13.89
N ARG A 398 -3.19 -2.84 13.39
CA ARG A 398 -4.19 -3.53 14.21
C ARG A 398 -3.57 -4.58 15.12
N GLU A 399 -2.65 -5.39 14.61
CA GLU A 399 -2.06 -6.49 15.38
C GLU A 399 -0.99 -6.02 16.38
N VAL A 400 -0.22 -4.99 16.02
CA VAL A 400 0.92 -4.54 16.84
C VAL A 400 0.54 -3.40 17.78
N LYS A 401 -0.29 -2.45 17.31
CA LYS A 401 -0.68 -1.24 18.05
C LYS A 401 -2.13 -1.28 18.57
N HIS A 402 -2.90 -2.33 18.22
CA HIS A 402 -4.33 -2.47 18.54
C HIS A 402 -5.20 -1.32 17.97
N ARG A 403 -4.70 -0.64 16.96
CA ARG A 403 -5.35 0.42 16.21
C ARG A 403 -5.24 0.09 14.72
N GLY A 404 -6.14 0.53 13.88
CA GLY A 404 -6.17 0.12 12.46
C GLY A 404 -5.94 1.28 11.50
N GLY A 405 -5.23 2.32 11.93
CA GLY A 405 -4.96 3.53 11.15
C GLY A 405 -3.67 3.47 10.35
N VAL A 406 -3.56 4.33 9.34
CA VAL A 406 -2.34 4.50 8.54
C VAL A 406 -1.16 4.92 9.40
N GLU A 407 -1.33 5.97 10.23
CA GLU A 407 -0.24 6.48 11.10
C GLU A 407 0.31 5.41 12.03
N ASP A 408 -0.56 4.58 12.61
CA ASP A 408 -0.15 3.48 13.49
C ASP A 408 0.67 2.44 12.74
N GLY A 409 0.30 2.14 11.48
CA GLY A 409 1.05 1.25 10.60
C GLY A 409 2.41 1.81 10.22
N LEU A 410 2.48 3.12 9.91
CA LEU A 410 3.74 3.81 9.62
C LEU A 410 4.68 3.86 10.82
N GLU A 411 4.12 3.95 12.05
CA GLU A 411 4.90 3.82 13.28
C GLU A 411 5.53 2.43 13.39
N VAL A 412 4.76 1.36 13.13
CA VAL A 412 5.29 -0.02 13.10
C VAL A 412 6.41 -0.18 12.06
N LEU A 413 6.25 0.38 10.85
CA LEU A 413 7.29 0.33 9.83
C LEU A 413 8.54 1.13 10.23
N SER A 414 8.35 2.27 10.90
CA SER A 414 9.47 3.09 11.38
C SER A 414 10.26 2.38 12.48
N GLU A 415 9.59 1.73 13.41
CA GLU A 415 10.22 0.90 14.44
C GLU A 415 10.94 -0.30 13.80
N PHE A 416 10.35 -0.93 12.80
CA PHE A 416 10.98 -2.03 12.07
C PHE A 416 12.21 -1.55 11.28
N ALA A 417 12.17 -0.38 10.63
CA ALA A 417 13.32 0.21 9.96
C ALA A 417 14.50 0.43 10.93
N GLN A 418 14.24 0.89 12.16
CA GLN A 418 15.28 1.02 13.18
C GLN A 418 15.84 -0.36 13.60
N GLN A 419 15.00 -1.39 13.72
CA GLN A 419 15.43 -2.76 14.04
C GLN A 419 16.38 -3.33 12.99
N VAL A 420 16.15 -3.04 11.70
CA VAL A 420 17.03 -3.48 10.62
C VAL A 420 18.27 -2.60 10.44
N GLY A 421 18.46 -1.58 11.29
CA GLY A 421 19.66 -0.75 11.32
C GLY A 421 19.57 0.57 10.55
N ALA A 422 18.35 1.03 10.18
CA ALA A 422 18.18 2.36 9.64
C ALA A 422 18.51 3.43 10.71
N ALA A 423 19.29 4.42 10.36
CA ALA A 423 19.54 5.55 11.23
C ALA A 423 18.34 6.53 11.19
N ARG A 424 18.25 7.36 12.22
CA ARG A 424 17.23 8.40 12.27
C ARG A 424 17.35 9.34 11.07
N GLY A 425 16.26 9.49 10.31
CA GLY A 425 16.20 10.35 9.13
C GLY A 425 16.57 9.67 7.81
N GLU A 426 16.93 8.37 7.80
CA GLU A 426 17.15 7.59 6.58
C GLU A 426 15.84 7.07 5.94
N THR A 427 14.71 7.26 6.61
CA THR A 427 13.37 6.90 6.12
C THR A 427 12.35 7.96 6.48
N VAL A 428 11.42 8.22 5.56
CA VAL A 428 10.13 8.89 5.78
C VAL A 428 9.09 8.01 5.11
N PHE A 429 8.20 7.43 5.90
CA PHE A 429 7.11 6.60 5.41
C PHE A 429 5.81 7.40 5.40
N ALA A 430 5.07 7.37 4.31
CA ALA A 430 3.80 8.04 4.13
C ALA A 430 2.66 7.09 3.74
N ASP A 431 2.99 5.94 3.14
CA ASP A 431 2.06 4.86 2.84
C ASP A 431 2.73 3.48 2.97
N GLY A 432 2.00 2.41 2.68
CA GLY A 432 2.53 1.03 2.67
C GLY A 432 2.99 0.57 1.30
N SER A 433 2.65 1.29 0.25
CA SER A 433 2.77 0.85 -1.14
C SER A 433 3.87 1.53 -1.94
N GLY A 434 4.26 2.75 -1.54
CA GLY A 434 5.17 3.61 -2.27
C GLY A 434 4.50 4.34 -3.43
N LEU A 435 3.17 4.46 -3.44
CA LEU A 435 2.45 5.33 -4.36
C LEU A 435 2.60 6.80 -3.94
N SER A 436 2.68 7.04 -2.63
CA SER A 436 2.89 8.36 -2.07
C SER A 436 4.22 8.98 -2.52
N ARG A 437 4.14 10.21 -3.04
CA ARG A 437 5.34 11.01 -3.32
C ARG A 437 5.96 11.63 -2.07
N ALA A 438 5.41 11.34 -0.89
CA ALA A 438 5.99 11.74 0.39
C ALA A 438 6.88 10.65 1.02
N ASP A 439 6.90 9.42 0.45
CA ASP A 439 7.83 8.38 0.86
C ASP A 439 9.25 8.72 0.45
N LEU A 440 10.19 8.59 1.40
CA LEU A 440 11.61 8.77 1.15
C LEU A 440 12.41 7.67 1.87
N ILE A 441 13.32 7.00 1.15
CA ILE A 441 14.17 5.95 1.69
C ILE A 441 15.58 6.06 1.07
N ALA A 442 16.62 5.88 1.88
CA ALA A 442 17.98 5.78 1.39
C ALA A 442 18.25 4.38 0.81
N PRO A 443 19.00 4.24 -0.31
CA PRO A 443 19.45 2.94 -0.83
C PRO A 443 20.16 2.06 0.21
N ASP A 444 20.98 2.64 1.08
CA ASP A 444 21.63 2.00 2.22
C ASP A 444 20.59 1.30 3.13
N THR A 445 19.50 1.98 3.45
CA THR A 445 18.44 1.41 4.29
C THR A 445 17.74 0.22 3.64
N LEU A 446 17.51 0.26 2.31
CA LEU A 446 16.96 -0.90 1.59
C LEU A 446 17.94 -2.08 1.57
N VAL A 447 19.24 -1.83 1.42
CA VAL A 447 20.27 -2.89 1.48
C VAL A 447 20.37 -3.45 2.90
N LYS A 448 20.31 -2.63 3.95
CA LYS A 448 20.24 -3.09 5.35
C LYS A 448 19.03 -4.01 5.58
N LEU A 449 17.84 -3.64 5.09
CA LEU A 449 16.66 -4.48 5.14
C LEU A 449 16.89 -5.83 4.45
N LEU A 450 17.43 -5.84 3.24
CA LEU A 450 17.71 -7.06 2.48
C LEU A 450 18.72 -7.97 3.19
N ILE A 451 19.78 -7.40 3.78
CA ILE A 451 20.78 -8.14 4.58
C ILE A 451 20.11 -8.73 5.83
N HIS A 452 19.29 -7.95 6.54
CA HIS A 452 18.54 -8.41 7.71
C HIS A 452 17.67 -9.62 7.35
N MET A 453 16.84 -9.48 6.30
CA MET A 453 15.98 -10.58 5.84
C MET A 453 16.79 -11.83 5.45
N ALA A 454 17.94 -11.66 4.77
CA ALA A 454 18.80 -12.77 4.38
C ALA A 454 19.43 -13.53 5.55
N SER A 455 19.50 -12.89 6.71
CA SER A 455 20.03 -13.49 7.94
C SER A 455 18.94 -14.11 8.83
N GLY A 456 17.68 -13.87 8.53
CA GLY A 456 16.52 -14.28 9.33
C GLY A 456 15.91 -15.61 8.89
N PRO A 457 15.11 -16.26 9.75
CA PRO A 457 14.45 -17.54 9.45
C PRO A 457 13.37 -17.42 8.36
N ALA A 458 12.87 -16.24 8.08
CA ALA A 458 11.84 -15.97 7.09
C ALA A 458 12.40 -15.74 5.67
N PHE A 459 13.72 -15.86 5.49
CA PHE A 459 14.39 -15.49 4.24
C PHE A 459 13.82 -16.20 3.01
N GLU A 460 13.72 -17.53 3.04
CA GLU A 460 13.27 -18.29 1.86
C GLU A 460 11.84 -17.89 1.43
N VAL A 461 10.96 -17.63 2.40
CA VAL A 461 9.61 -17.15 2.10
C VAL A 461 9.67 -15.75 1.49
N PHE A 462 10.41 -14.82 2.07
CA PHE A 462 10.58 -13.46 1.56
C PHE A 462 11.19 -13.46 0.14
N PHE A 463 12.24 -14.23 -0.06
CA PHE A 463 12.97 -14.38 -1.32
C PHE A 463 12.06 -14.91 -2.45
N ASP A 464 11.16 -15.88 -2.14
CA ASP A 464 10.18 -16.40 -3.11
C ASP A 464 9.09 -15.40 -3.50
N THR A 465 8.84 -14.37 -2.66
CA THR A 465 7.87 -13.32 -3.00
C THR A 465 8.36 -12.37 -4.09
N LEU A 466 9.67 -12.27 -4.31
CA LEU A 466 10.24 -11.28 -5.22
C LEU A 466 10.13 -11.70 -6.69
N PRO A 467 9.84 -10.77 -7.62
CA PRO A 467 9.92 -11.01 -9.06
C PRO A 467 11.28 -11.55 -9.50
N VAL A 468 11.27 -12.48 -10.46
CA VAL A 468 12.47 -13.12 -11.00
C VAL A 468 12.77 -12.59 -12.40
N ALA A 469 13.97 -12.11 -12.62
CA ALA A 469 14.44 -11.56 -13.89
C ALA A 469 14.21 -12.55 -15.06
N GLY A 470 13.50 -12.10 -16.11
CA GLY A 470 13.20 -12.88 -17.30
C GLY A 470 12.17 -14.00 -17.12
N VAL A 471 11.61 -14.19 -15.91
CA VAL A 471 10.77 -15.35 -15.57
C VAL A 471 9.36 -14.95 -15.16
N ASP A 472 9.20 -14.12 -14.13
CA ASP A 472 7.89 -13.83 -13.57
C ASP A 472 7.73 -12.40 -13.01
N GLY A 473 6.49 -12.09 -12.63
CA GLY A 473 6.12 -10.83 -12.02
C GLY A 473 6.48 -9.63 -12.89
N THR A 474 6.80 -8.50 -12.26
CA THR A 474 7.18 -7.26 -12.95
C THR A 474 8.54 -7.33 -13.64
N LEU A 475 9.29 -8.41 -13.48
CA LEU A 475 10.56 -8.67 -14.17
C LEU A 475 10.45 -9.69 -15.30
N ALA A 476 9.26 -10.23 -15.60
CA ALA A 476 9.08 -11.28 -16.62
C ALA A 476 9.62 -10.89 -18.01
N GLY A 477 9.51 -9.62 -18.40
CA GLY A 477 10.01 -9.08 -19.66
C GLY A 477 11.40 -8.44 -19.59
N ARG A 478 11.98 -8.28 -18.38
CA ARG A 478 13.27 -7.62 -18.16
C ARG A 478 14.39 -8.64 -18.00
N PHE A 479 15.61 -8.31 -18.43
CA PHE A 479 16.81 -9.18 -18.41
C PHE A 479 16.71 -10.46 -19.23
N LYS A 480 15.65 -10.67 -19.99
CA LYS A 480 15.45 -11.87 -20.83
C LYS A 480 16.55 -11.99 -21.87
N GLY A 481 17.15 -13.18 -22.00
CA GLY A 481 18.29 -13.43 -22.89
C GLY A 481 19.62 -12.82 -22.42
N THR A 482 19.67 -12.20 -21.24
CA THR A 482 20.91 -11.69 -20.63
C THR A 482 21.50 -12.67 -19.62
N ARG A 483 22.71 -12.38 -19.15
CA ARG A 483 23.36 -13.15 -18.07
C ARG A 483 22.67 -13.06 -16.73
N LEU A 484 21.75 -12.11 -16.56
CA LEU A 484 20.98 -11.91 -15.34
C LEU A 484 19.63 -12.64 -15.33
N GLU A 485 19.22 -13.27 -16.44
CA GLU A 485 18.01 -14.08 -16.48
C GLU A 485 18.05 -15.17 -15.41
N GLY A 486 17.01 -15.22 -14.57
CA GLY A 486 16.89 -16.14 -13.43
C GLY A 486 17.82 -15.84 -12.24
N ARG A 487 18.74 -14.86 -12.34
CA ARG A 487 19.76 -14.56 -11.31
C ARG A 487 19.43 -13.36 -10.42
N ILE A 488 18.48 -12.53 -10.83
CA ILE A 488 17.96 -11.45 -10.00
C ILE A 488 16.59 -11.84 -9.48
N ARG A 489 16.40 -11.60 -8.16
CA ARG A 489 15.09 -11.55 -7.51
C ARG A 489 14.95 -10.19 -6.85
N ALA A 490 14.12 -9.32 -7.43
CA ALA A 490 14.06 -7.94 -7.00
C ALA A 490 12.67 -7.34 -7.15
N LYS A 491 12.37 -6.38 -6.28
CA LYS A 491 11.20 -5.52 -6.37
C LYS A 491 11.49 -4.36 -7.31
N THR A 492 10.60 -4.10 -8.24
CA THR A 492 10.60 -2.92 -9.10
C THR A 492 9.83 -1.77 -8.45
N GLY A 493 10.20 -0.54 -8.77
CA GLY A 493 9.45 0.67 -8.45
C GLY A 493 9.36 1.59 -9.65
N THR A 494 8.18 2.16 -9.90
CA THR A 494 7.97 3.12 -10.98
C THR A 494 6.90 4.12 -10.57
N LEU A 495 7.27 5.40 -10.62
CA LEU A 495 6.36 6.54 -10.66
C LEU A 495 6.82 7.44 -11.81
N GLU A 496 6.08 8.49 -12.08
CA GLU A 496 6.57 9.50 -13.02
C GLU A 496 7.92 10.06 -12.55
N GLN A 497 8.93 10.03 -13.42
CA GLN A 497 10.32 10.48 -13.16
C GLN A 497 11.04 9.69 -12.04
N VAL A 498 10.54 8.51 -11.66
CA VAL A 498 11.12 7.65 -10.64
C VAL A 498 11.20 6.22 -11.13
N ASN A 499 12.38 5.61 -11.05
CA ASN A 499 12.57 4.18 -11.26
C ASN A 499 13.42 3.58 -10.13
N ALA A 500 13.07 2.40 -9.68
CA ALA A 500 13.79 1.71 -8.61
C ALA A 500 13.85 0.19 -8.86
N LEU A 501 14.93 -0.43 -8.38
CA LEU A 501 15.14 -1.87 -8.42
C LEU A 501 15.98 -2.28 -7.20
N SER A 502 15.41 -3.06 -6.28
CA SER A 502 16.12 -3.51 -5.08
C SER A 502 15.82 -4.97 -4.78
N GLY A 503 16.84 -5.73 -4.39
CA GLY A 503 16.70 -7.16 -4.13
C GLY A 503 18.04 -7.89 -4.09
N TYR A 504 18.05 -9.09 -4.61
CA TYR A 504 19.19 -10.01 -4.56
C TYR A 504 19.67 -10.37 -5.96
N MET A 505 20.99 -10.60 -6.07
CA MET A 505 21.67 -10.98 -7.29
C MET A 505 22.63 -12.15 -7.02
N ASP A 506 22.42 -13.29 -7.70
CA ASP A 506 23.25 -14.49 -7.57
C ASP A 506 24.42 -14.46 -8.54
N LEU A 507 25.65 -14.49 -8.02
CA LEU A 507 26.88 -14.54 -8.82
C LEU A 507 27.26 -15.96 -9.21
N PRO A 508 28.01 -16.15 -10.32
CA PRO A 508 28.50 -17.48 -10.74
C PRO A 508 29.41 -18.16 -9.71
N SER A 509 30.01 -17.39 -8.80
CA SER A 509 30.84 -17.89 -7.70
C SER A 509 30.05 -18.55 -6.57
N GLY A 510 28.72 -18.54 -6.61
CA GLY A 510 27.85 -18.97 -5.52
C GLY A 510 27.60 -17.89 -4.45
N LYS A 511 28.28 -16.74 -4.53
CA LYS A 511 28.00 -15.59 -3.66
C LYS A 511 26.70 -14.92 -4.10
N ARG A 512 26.01 -14.29 -3.14
CA ARG A 512 24.81 -13.48 -3.37
C ARG A 512 25.07 -12.04 -2.93
N LEU A 513 24.59 -11.09 -3.71
CA LEU A 513 24.60 -9.67 -3.39
C LEU A 513 23.20 -9.22 -3.01
N ALA A 514 23.08 -8.33 -2.03
CA ALA A 514 21.93 -7.46 -1.82
C ALA A 514 22.21 -6.13 -2.50
N PHE A 515 21.24 -5.56 -3.21
CA PHE A 515 21.44 -4.32 -3.93
C PHE A 515 20.20 -3.44 -3.95
N SER A 516 20.41 -2.13 -4.06
CA SER A 516 19.39 -1.12 -4.33
C SER A 516 19.90 -0.13 -5.36
N ILE A 517 19.11 0.15 -6.39
CA ILE A 517 19.36 1.14 -7.44
C ILE A 517 18.11 1.97 -7.59
N ILE A 518 18.20 3.30 -7.35
CA ILE A 518 17.07 4.22 -7.42
C ILE A 518 17.47 5.44 -8.26
N GLY A 519 16.65 5.78 -9.27
CA GLY A 519 16.77 7.01 -10.03
C GLY A 519 15.55 7.89 -9.82
N ASN A 520 15.78 9.18 -9.52
CA ASN A 520 14.74 10.18 -9.30
C ASN A 520 14.94 11.41 -10.17
N SER A 521 13.84 12.12 -10.45
CA SER A 521 13.83 13.41 -11.17
C SER A 521 14.51 13.37 -12.54
N HIS A 522 14.49 12.23 -13.23
CA HIS A 522 15.02 12.08 -14.58
C HIS A 522 13.89 12.23 -15.62
N PRO A 523 14.18 12.80 -16.81
CA PRO A 523 13.19 13.02 -17.86
C PRO A 523 12.93 11.78 -18.74
N LEU A 524 13.52 10.63 -18.41
CA LEU A 524 13.37 9.38 -19.17
C LEU A 524 11.91 8.94 -19.20
N LYS A 525 11.43 8.50 -20.38
CA LYS A 525 10.03 8.12 -20.59
C LYS A 525 9.85 6.60 -20.62
N GLY A 526 8.70 6.14 -20.16
CA GLY A 526 8.28 4.75 -20.27
C GLY A 526 9.33 3.76 -19.75
N GLN A 527 9.87 2.93 -20.65
CA GLN A 527 10.82 1.87 -20.29
C GLN A 527 12.30 2.34 -20.23
N GLU A 528 12.62 3.56 -20.64
CA GLU A 528 14.03 4.04 -20.70
C GLU A 528 14.66 4.09 -19.30
N GLY A 529 13.92 4.58 -18.29
CA GLY A 529 14.40 4.59 -16.90
C GLY A 529 14.66 3.18 -16.37
N ALA A 530 13.77 2.22 -16.67
CA ALA A 530 13.96 0.82 -16.31
C ALA A 530 15.17 0.20 -17.02
N ALA A 531 15.39 0.54 -18.29
CA ALA A 531 16.56 0.07 -19.06
C ALA A 531 17.88 0.61 -18.48
N THR A 532 17.90 1.85 -17.97
CA THR A 532 19.07 2.41 -17.29
C THR A 532 19.39 1.61 -16.02
N LEU A 533 18.38 1.26 -15.20
CA LEU A 533 18.57 0.38 -14.04
C LEU A 533 19.14 -1.00 -14.45
N ASP A 534 18.63 -1.55 -15.56
CA ASP A 534 19.07 -2.86 -16.07
C ASP A 534 20.54 -2.84 -16.51
N GLN A 535 20.98 -1.76 -17.16
CA GLN A 535 22.38 -1.57 -17.55
C GLN A 535 23.30 -1.45 -16.32
N ILE A 536 22.90 -0.71 -15.30
CA ILE A 536 23.64 -0.59 -14.04
C ILE A 536 23.74 -1.95 -13.35
N ALA A 537 22.63 -2.70 -13.25
CA ALA A 537 22.62 -4.03 -12.66
C ALA A 537 23.54 -5.01 -13.41
N LEU A 538 23.56 -4.96 -14.77
CA LEU A 538 24.47 -5.74 -15.60
C LEU A 538 25.95 -5.37 -15.35
N ALA A 539 26.27 -4.08 -15.23
CA ALA A 539 27.62 -3.60 -14.94
C ALA A 539 28.10 -4.09 -13.56
N ILE A 540 27.23 -4.02 -12.53
CA ILE A 540 27.51 -4.55 -11.18
C ILE A 540 27.76 -6.06 -11.24
N TYR A 541 26.88 -6.82 -11.89
CA TYR A 541 27.02 -8.27 -12.03
C TYR A 541 28.32 -8.66 -12.73
N ASP A 542 28.63 -8.03 -13.87
CA ASP A 542 29.83 -8.31 -14.65
C ASP A 542 31.10 -8.01 -13.87
N TRP A 543 31.09 -6.91 -13.14
CA TRP A 543 32.22 -6.53 -12.29
C TRP A 543 32.49 -7.59 -11.21
N PHE A 544 31.51 -7.91 -10.39
CA PHE A 544 31.69 -8.84 -9.27
C PHE A 544 31.79 -10.32 -9.69
N SER A 545 31.36 -10.66 -10.91
CA SER A 545 31.57 -12.00 -11.49
C SER A 545 33.03 -12.23 -11.92
N ARG A 546 33.72 -11.18 -12.36
CA ARG A 546 35.11 -11.25 -12.87
C ARG A 546 36.15 -11.07 -11.78
N HIS A 547 35.87 -10.26 -10.78
CA HIS A 547 36.81 -9.90 -9.72
C HIS A 547 36.49 -10.74 -8.47
N LYS A 548 37.03 -11.94 -8.39
CA LYS A 548 36.99 -12.80 -7.19
C LYS A 548 37.87 -12.13 -6.11
N ARG A 549 37.27 -11.43 -5.15
CA ARG A 549 37.94 -10.99 -3.91
C ARG A 549 37.51 -11.86 -2.74
#